data_a228e77c2b98545d6d04127075bf9a5f
#
_entry.id   a228e77c2b98545d6d04127075bf9a5f
#
_cell.length_a   1.000
_cell.length_b   1.000
_cell.length_c   1.000
_cell.angle_alpha   90.00
_cell.angle_beta   90.00
_cell.angle_gamma   90.00
#
_symmetry.space_group_name_H-M   'P 1'
#
loop_
_entity.id
_entity.type
_entity.pdbx_description
1 polymer ?
#
loop_
_entity_poly.entity_id
_entity_poly.type
_entity_poly.pdbx_seq_one_letter_code
_entity_poly.pdbx_strand_id
1 'polypeptide(L)' 'MKTKEALEGAVGKYVNISLYKAVEKQKVFEGNLVGFEEDVLTIEYMDKTRKKTVEIPYNLVSKARLAVKL' A
#
# COMPACT_ATOMS: atom_id res chain seq x y z
N MET A 1 -4.70 16.25 -5.77
CA MET A 1 -3.99 15.67 -4.66
C MET A 1 -2.76 14.93 -5.11
N LYS A 2 -1.69 15.18 -4.41
CA LYS A 2 -0.41 14.65 -4.84
C LYS A 2 -0.15 13.22 -4.40
N THR A 3 -1.00 12.70 -3.54
CA THR A 3 -0.80 11.35 -3.02
C THR A 3 -0.90 10.29 -4.12
N LYS A 4 -1.85 10.49 -5.02
CA LYS A 4 -2.02 9.56 -6.12
C LYS A 4 -0.79 9.51 -7.01
N GLU A 5 -0.25 10.67 -7.34
CA GLU A 5 0.94 10.75 -8.17
C GLU A 5 2.13 10.10 -7.46
N ALA A 6 2.22 10.33 -6.15
CA ALA A 6 3.30 9.73 -5.37
C ALA A 6 3.19 8.22 -5.37
N LEU A 7 1.97 7.70 -5.28
CA LEU A 7 1.76 6.26 -5.30
C LEU A 7 2.10 5.66 -6.66
N GLU A 8 1.73 6.34 -7.73
CA GLU A 8 2.07 5.85 -9.05
C GLU A 8 3.58 5.81 -9.26
N GLY A 9 4.26 6.81 -8.73
CA GLY A 9 5.71 6.84 -8.82
C GLY A 9 6.39 5.89 -7.86
N ALA A 10 5.65 5.36 -6.89
CA ALA A 10 6.21 4.45 -5.90
C ALA A 10 6.00 2.98 -6.26
N VAL A 11 5.40 2.70 -7.40
CA VAL A 11 5.20 1.32 -7.83
C VAL A 11 6.56 0.63 -7.93
N GLY A 12 6.66 -0.52 -7.28
CA GLY A 12 7.90 -1.24 -7.19
C GLY A 12 8.75 -0.87 -5.99
N LYS A 13 8.28 0.07 -5.18
CA LYS A 13 9.01 0.50 -4.00
C LYS A 13 8.26 0.13 -2.73
N TYR A 14 9.00 0.10 -1.64
CA TYR A 14 8.42 -0.22 -0.34
C TYR A 14 7.63 0.99 0.17
N VAL A 15 6.39 0.77 0.54
CA VAL A 15 5.51 1.84 0.99
C VAL A 15 4.84 1.47 2.29
N ASN A 16 4.39 2.49 2.99
CA ASN A 16 3.63 2.34 4.22
C ASN A 16 2.28 2.99 4.00
N ILE A 17 1.22 2.22 4.11
CA ILE A 17 -0.13 2.69 3.84
C ILE A 17 -0.94 2.62 5.11
N SER A 18 -1.53 3.75 5.50
CA SER A 18 -2.44 3.80 6.63
C SER A 18 -3.87 3.93 6.09
N LEU A 19 -4.79 3.27 6.75
CA LEU A 19 -6.17 3.21 6.31
C LEU A 19 -7.11 3.87 7.31
N TYR A 20 -8.21 4.38 6.81
CA TYR A 20 -9.27 4.88 7.67
C TYR A 20 -10.01 3.74 8.37
N LYS A 21 -10.04 2.60 7.72
CA LYS A 21 -10.81 1.46 8.19
C LYS A 21 -9.94 0.22 8.12
N ALA A 22 -10.10 -0.65 9.08
CA ALA A 22 -9.31 -1.88 9.09
C ALA A 22 -9.68 -2.76 7.90
N VAL A 23 -8.67 -3.22 7.18
CA VAL A 23 -8.82 -4.18 6.11
C VAL A 23 -8.07 -5.42 6.55
N GLU A 24 -8.76 -6.55 6.55
CA GLU A 24 -8.16 -7.81 7.02
C GLU A 24 -7.58 -7.66 8.41
N LYS A 25 -8.32 -6.94 9.27
CA LYS A 25 -7.96 -6.72 10.67
C LYS A 25 -6.73 -5.86 10.86
N GLN A 26 -6.33 -5.14 9.83
CA GLN A 26 -5.16 -4.25 9.90
C GLN A 26 -5.49 -2.89 9.34
N LYS A 27 -5.07 -1.86 10.03
CA LYS A 27 -5.24 -0.49 9.56
C LYS A 27 -4.00 0.04 8.86
N VAL A 28 -2.89 -0.64 9.00
CA VAL A 28 -1.64 -0.21 8.40
C VAL A 28 -1.04 -1.39 7.67
N PHE A 29 -0.64 -1.15 6.44
CA PHE A 29 0.05 -2.16 5.64
C PHE A 29 1.40 -1.62 5.21
N GLU A 30 2.40 -2.46 5.33
CA GLU A 30 3.75 -2.15 4.87
C GLU A 30 4.18 -3.22 3.89
N GLY A 31 4.64 -2.81 2.74
CA GLY A 31 5.08 -3.75 1.75
C GLY A 31 5.40 -3.06 0.45
N ASN A 32 5.68 -3.85 -0.56
CA ASN A 32 5.98 -3.33 -1.89
C ASN A 32 4.70 -2.99 -2.62
N LEU A 33 4.67 -1.80 -3.19
CA LEU A 33 3.54 -1.40 -4.01
C LEU A 33 3.73 -2.06 -5.38
N VAL A 34 2.88 -3.03 -5.66
CA VAL A 34 2.97 -3.78 -6.91
C VAL A 34 2.33 -3.02 -8.05
N GLY A 35 1.23 -2.35 -7.76
CA GLY A 35 0.55 -1.59 -8.78
C GLY A 35 -0.52 -0.69 -8.19
N PHE A 36 -0.98 0.24 -9.02
CA PHE A 36 -2.04 1.15 -8.63
C PHE A 36 -2.90 1.40 -9.85
N GLU A 37 -4.12 0.91 -9.82
CA GLU A 37 -5.01 0.93 -10.97
C GLU A 37 -6.44 1.16 -10.50
N GLU A 38 -7.15 2.03 -11.20
CA GLU A 38 -8.58 2.28 -10.91
C GLU A 38 -8.83 2.55 -9.44
N ASP A 39 -7.97 3.36 -8.84
CA ASP A 39 -8.08 3.73 -7.43
C ASP A 39 -7.98 2.53 -6.49
N VAL A 40 -7.27 1.49 -6.90
CA VAL A 40 -7.01 0.34 -6.07
C VAL A 40 -5.52 0.10 -6.01
N LEU A 41 -5.01 -0.01 -4.80
CA LEU A 41 -3.60 -0.28 -4.54
C LEU A 41 -3.40 -1.77 -4.34
N THR A 42 -2.36 -2.30 -4.96
CA THR A 42 -1.98 -3.69 -4.73
C THR A 42 -0.67 -3.69 -3.97
N ILE A 43 -0.70 -4.19 -2.75
CA ILE A 43 0.47 -4.25 -1.89
C ILE A 43 0.89 -5.70 -1.74
N GLU A 44 2.17 -5.95 -1.95
CA GLU A 44 2.72 -7.27 -1.71
C GLU A 44 3.53 -7.23 -0.42
N TYR A 45 3.17 -8.09 0.51
CA TYR A 45 3.87 -8.14 1.78
C TYR A 45 4.19 -9.60 2.13
N MET A 46 5.12 -9.75 3.02
CA MET A 46 5.51 -11.08 3.49
C MET A 46 4.79 -11.41 4.77
N ASP A 47 4.09 -12.53 4.77
CA ASP A 47 3.45 -13.04 5.98
C ASP A 47 4.22 -14.29 6.38
N LYS A 48 5.12 -14.11 7.34
CA LYS A 48 6.04 -15.17 7.77
C LYS A 48 6.93 -15.60 6.61
N THR A 49 6.61 -16.70 5.96
CA THR A 49 7.41 -17.18 4.84
C THR A 49 6.66 -17.12 3.53
N ARG A 50 5.47 -16.55 3.53
CA ARG A 50 4.64 -16.53 2.35
C ARG A 50 4.43 -15.11 1.86
N LYS A 51 4.45 -14.97 0.56
CA LYS A 51 4.13 -13.69 -0.06
C LYS A 51 2.63 -13.58 -0.23
N LYS A 52 2.09 -12.48 0.22
CA LYS A 52 0.66 -12.21 0.06
C LYS A 52 0.46 -10.86 -0.56
N THR A 53 -0.62 -10.74 -1.32
CA THR A 53 -1.00 -9.45 -1.89
C THR A 53 -2.34 -9.06 -1.34
N VAL A 54 -2.52 -7.76 -1.18
CA VAL A 54 -3.78 -7.21 -0.70
C VAL A 54 -4.16 -6.06 -1.59
N GLU A 55 -5.46 -5.96 -1.88
CA GLU A 55 -5.99 -4.85 -2.67
C GLU A 55 -6.68 -3.88 -1.73
N ILE A 56 -6.28 -2.64 -1.82
CA ILE A 56 -6.77 -1.60 -0.92
C ILE A 56 -7.37 -0.48 -1.77
N PRO A 57 -8.67 -0.19 -1.61
CA PRO A 57 -9.25 0.94 -2.32
C PRO A 57 -8.63 2.24 -1.87
N TYR A 58 -8.29 3.09 -2.82
CA TYR A 58 -7.64 4.35 -2.51
C TYR A 58 -8.49 5.22 -1.58
N ASN A 59 -9.80 5.13 -1.69
CA ASN A 59 -10.66 5.95 -0.85
C ASN A 59 -10.62 5.54 0.62
N LEU A 60 -10.07 4.38 0.92
CA LEU A 60 -9.85 3.97 2.32
C LEU A 60 -8.47 4.37 2.82
N VAL A 61 -7.60 4.83 1.93
CA VAL A 61 -6.25 5.21 2.31
C VAL A 61 -6.28 6.55 3.03
N SER A 62 -5.82 6.55 4.27
CA SER A 62 -5.70 7.75 5.06
C SER A 62 -4.38 8.45 4.77
N LYS A 63 -3.31 7.68 4.79
CA LYS A 63 -1.97 8.19 4.53
C LYS A 63 -1.17 7.16 3.75
N ALA A 64 -0.32 7.66 2.89
CA ALA A 64 0.56 6.79 2.13
C ALA A 64 1.91 7.49 2.02
N ARG A 65 2.97 6.75 2.26
CA ARG A 65 4.31 7.31 2.17
C ARG A 65 5.30 6.22 1.83
N LEU A 66 6.41 6.64 1.29
CA LEU A 66 7.50 5.73 1.01
C LEU A 66 8.19 5.33 2.31
N ALA A 67 8.35 4.05 2.51
CA ALA A 67 9.11 3.53 3.63
C ALA A 67 10.44 3.06 3.07
N VAL A 68 11.41 3.93 3.10
CA VAL A 68 12.72 3.60 2.56
C VAL A 68 13.44 2.72 3.56
N LYS A 69 13.82 1.56 3.09
CA LYS A 69 14.56 0.63 3.92
C LYS A 69 16.04 0.72 3.54
N LEU A 70 16.78 1.16 4.48
CA LEU A 70 18.23 1.29 4.27
C LEU A 70 18.97 0.01 4.63
#